data_dd07b87b9229886fc9f4be6fe56dda5f
#
_entry.id   dd07b87b9229886fc9f4be6fe56dda5f
#
_cell.length_a   1.000
_cell.length_b   1.000
_cell.length_c   1.000
_cell.angle_alpha   90.00
_cell.angle_beta   90.00
_cell.angle_gamma   90.00
#
_symmetry.space_group_name_H-M   'P 1'
#
loop_
_entity.id
_entity.type
_entity.pdbx_description
1 polymer ?
#
loop_
_entity_poly.entity_id
_entity_poly.type
_entity_poly.pdbx_seq_one_letter_code
_entity_poly.pdbx_strand_id
1 'polypeptide(L)'
;MSSTQQLPFGGGVEFADNPEPRCPCLLLLDTSGSMRGQPLNELNAGIRVFRDELSADLMASKRVEVAIVGFGPVQVLSEFQTVDTFNPPTLAATGDTPMGAAVEEGLALLDQRKQAYRANGIAFYRPWIFLITDGGPTDAWMNAAAKVKSGEAAKHFSFFAVGVEGARMDILRQFGTREPLKLKELRFRDLFVWLSNSLGSVSKSKVDETVDLVNPATPQGWASV
;
A
#
# COMPACT_ATOMS: atom_id res chain seq x y z
N MET A 1 24.83 26.72 25.60
CA MET A 1 24.84 26.63 24.13
C MET A 1 23.62 25.85 23.72
N SER A 2 22.56 26.55 23.31
CA SER A 2 21.28 25.93 22.89
C SER A 2 21.45 25.44 21.45
N SER A 3 21.41 24.13 21.24
CA SER A 3 21.31 23.55 19.91
C SER A 3 19.88 23.73 19.41
N THR A 4 19.70 24.65 18.50
CA THR A 4 18.47 24.82 17.73
C THR A 4 18.34 23.60 16.81
N GLN A 5 17.48 22.67 17.16
CA GLN A 5 17.08 21.59 16.28
C GLN A 5 16.26 22.20 15.12
N GLN A 6 16.90 22.27 13.94
CA GLN A 6 16.19 22.64 12.71
C GLN A 6 15.21 21.52 12.38
N LEU A 7 13.91 21.80 12.48
CA LEU A 7 12.85 20.95 11.93
C LEU A 7 13.00 20.89 10.39
N PRO A 8 12.83 19.74 9.76
CA PRO A 8 12.89 19.65 8.30
C PRO A 8 11.74 20.42 7.67
N PHE A 9 12.06 21.46 6.91
CA PHE A 9 11.17 22.40 6.25
C PHE A 9 10.46 21.81 5.00
N GLY A 10 10.02 20.55 4.98
CA GLY A 10 9.38 19.95 3.81
C GLY A 10 7.87 19.71 3.95
N GLY A 11 7.42 19.30 5.13
CA GLY A 11 6.04 18.81 5.31
C GLY A 11 4.96 19.90 5.47
N GLY A 12 5.33 21.11 5.88
CA GLY A 12 4.35 22.18 6.15
C GLY A 12 3.78 22.83 4.88
N VAL A 13 4.56 22.93 3.82
CA VAL A 13 4.14 23.57 2.57
C VAL A 13 3.14 22.67 1.82
N GLU A 14 3.39 21.38 1.73
CA GLU A 14 2.52 20.40 1.07
C GLU A 14 1.08 20.41 1.61
N PHE A 15 0.93 20.48 2.93
CA PHE A 15 -0.40 20.48 3.56
C PHE A 15 -1.08 21.86 3.51
N ALA A 16 -0.32 22.94 3.41
CA ALA A 16 -0.87 24.28 3.19
C ALA A 16 -1.46 24.43 1.80
N ASP A 17 -0.79 23.85 0.79
CA ASP A 17 -1.23 23.90 -0.60
C ASP A 17 -2.42 22.96 -0.87
N ASN A 18 -2.52 21.87 -0.14
CA ASN A 18 -3.61 20.92 -0.24
C ASN A 18 -4.11 20.50 1.16
N PRO A 19 -5.13 21.19 1.72
CA PRO A 19 -5.69 20.90 3.05
C PRO A 19 -6.73 19.77 3.04
N GLU A 20 -6.95 19.10 1.91
CA GLU A 20 -7.91 18.01 1.77
C GLU A 20 -7.60 16.83 2.72
N PRO A 21 -8.60 16.08 3.20
CA PRO A 21 -8.38 14.85 3.95
C PRO A 21 -7.56 13.84 3.14
N ARG A 22 -6.68 13.09 3.79
CA ARG A 22 -5.82 12.12 3.11
C ARG A 22 -6.35 10.69 3.20
N CYS A 23 -6.25 9.96 2.10
CA CYS A 23 -6.56 8.54 1.99
C CYS A 23 -5.25 7.76 1.70
N PRO A 24 -4.51 7.35 2.74
CA PRO A 24 -3.19 6.72 2.55
C PRO A 24 -3.30 5.28 2.06
N CYS A 25 -2.57 4.95 1.00
CA CYS A 25 -2.40 3.60 0.46
C CYS A 25 -0.92 3.24 0.43
N LEU A 26 -0.53 2.23 1.20
CA LEU A 26 0.82 1.68 1.22
C LEU A 26 0.85 0.38 0.42
N LEU A 27 1.72 0.31 -0.57
CA LEU A 27 1.98 -0.88 -1.37
C LEU A 27 3.31 -1.52 -0.94
N LEU A 28 3.26 -2.73 -0.40
CA LEU A 28 4.41 -3.58 -0.08
C LEU A 28 4.54 -4.58 -1.22
N LEU A 29 5.53 -4.39 -2.08
CA LEU A 29 5.63 -5.10 -3.36
C LEU A 29 6.85 -6.02 -3.39
N ASP A 30 6.60 -7.29 -3.65
CA ASP A 30 7.65 -8.27 -3.87
C ASP A 30 8.41 -7.92 -5.16
N THR A 31 9.70 -7.69 -4.99
CA THR A 31 10.66 -7.48 -6.07
C THR A 31 11.79 -8.51 -6.01
N SER A 32 11.53 -9.67 -5.38
CA SER A 32 12.48 -10.77 -5.32
C SER A 32 12.72 -11.42 -6.68
N GLY A 33 13.74 -12.26 -6.74
CA GLY A 33 14.15 -12.91 -7.99
C GLY A 33 13.07 -13.77 -8.66
N SER A 34 12.11 -14.33 -7.90
CA SER A 34 10.99 -15.12 -8.41
C SER A 34 10.00 -14.30 -9.23
N MET A 35 9.81 -13.02 -8.88
CA MET A 35 8.96 -12.09 -9.63
C MET A 35 9.50 -11.72 -11.02
N ARG A 36 10.71 -12.16 -11.38
CA ARG A 36 11.34 -11.81 -12.67
C ARG A 36 10.51 -12.24 -13.87
N GLY A 37 10.46 -11.38 -14.88
CA GLY A 37 9.76 -11.64 -16.15
C GLY A 37 8.32 -11.17 -16.13
N GLN A 38 7.40 -12.03 -16.54
CA GLN A 38 6.01 -11.63 -16.73
C GLN A 38 5.33 -11.10 -15.45
N PRO A 39 5.47 -11.72 -14.25
CA PRO A 39 4.83 -11.21 -13.05
C PRO A 39 5.21 -9.75 -12.74
N LEU A 40 6.51 -9.42 -12.80
CA LEU A 40 6.98 -8.07 -12.54
C LEU A 40 6.56 -7.07 -13.63
N ASN A 41 6.54 -7.51 -14.90
CA ASN A 41 6.08 -6.66 -15.99
C ASN A 41 4.60 -6.28 -15.84
N GLU A 42 3.75 -7.25 -15.49
CA GLU A 42 2.32 -7.03 -15.22
C GLU A 42 2.11 -6.17 -13.97
N LEU A 43 2.90 -6.37 -12.91
CA LEU A 43 2.88 -5.53 -11.71
C LEU A 43 3.24 -4.07 -12.05
N ASN A 44 4.33 -3.86 -12.80
CA ASN A 44 4.73 -2.52 -13.27
C ASN A 44 3.65 -1.86 -14.14
N ALA A 45 3.00 -2.62 -15.02
CA ALA A 45 1.90 -2.12 -15.84
C ALA A 45 0.69 -1.76 -14.97
N GLY A 46 0.35 -2.61 -13.98
CA GLY A 46 -0.74 -2.38 -13.04
C GLY A 46 -0.58 -1.11 -12.21
N ILE A 47 0.62 -0.84 -11.69
CA ILE A 47 0.89 0.38 -10.90
C ILE A 47 0.71 1.64 -11.77
N ARG A 48 1.09 1.61 -13.04
CA ARG A 48 0.84 2.73 -13.97
C ARG A 48 -0.65 2.94 -14.19
N VAL A 49 -1.40 1.87 -14.41
CA VAL A 49 -2.88 1.94 -14.53
C VAL A 49 -3.49 2.52 -13.26
N PHE A 50 -3.04 2.08 -12.09
CA PHE A 50 -3.49 2.60 -10.79
C PHE A 50 -3.33 4.12 -10.70
N ARG A 51 -2.15 4.63 -11.04
CA ARG A 51 -1.90 6.07 -11.07
C ARG A 51 -2.81 6.79 -12.06
N ASP A 52 -2.95 6.26 -13.28
CA ASP A 52 -3.72 6.90 -14.35
C ASP A 52 -5.22 6.97 -14.00
N GLU A 53 -5.79 5.90 -13.48
CA GLU A 53 -7.20 5.84 -13.03
C GLU A 53 -7.48 6.83 -11.88
N LEU A 54 -6.60 6.88 -10.87
CA LEU A 54 -6.77 7.83 -9.77
C LEU A 54 -6.53 9.28 -10.20
N SER A 55 -5.62 9.53 -11.14
CA SER A 55 -5.36 10.88 -11.68
C SER A 55 -6.52 11.42 -12.50
N ALA A 56 -7.33 10.56 -13.09
CA ALA A 56 -8.53 10.94 -13.82
C ALA A 56 -9.67 11.44 -12.90
N ASP A 57 -9.61 11.13 -11.61
CA ASP A 57 -10.58 11.59 -10.60
C ASP A 57 -10.01 12.78 -9.82
N LEU A 58 -10.56 13.96 -10.02
CA LEU A 58 -10.07 15.22 -9.43
C LEU A 58 -10.03 15.20 -7.89
N MET A 59 -10.92 14.45 -7.24
CA MET A 59 -10.92 14.34 -5.78
C MET A 59 -9.94 13.29 -5.30
N ALA A 60 -9.93 12.12 -5.93
CA ALA A 60 -8.99 11.05 -5.60
C ALA A 60 -7.54 11.51 -5.83
N SER A 61 -7.25 12.26 -6.89
CA SER A 61 -5.89 12.74 -7.19
C SER A 61 -5.30 13.60 -6.08
N LYS A 62 -6.14 14.36 -5.35
CA LYS A 62 -5.73 15.23 -4.24
C LYS A 62 -5.76 14.57 -2.87
N ARG A 63 -6.62 13.57 -2.69
CA ARG A 63 -6.86 12.93 -1.39
C ARG A 63 -6.10 11.61 -1.22
N VAL A 64 -5.99 10.82 -2.28
CA VAL A 64 -5.26 9.55 -2.21
C VAL A 64 -3.77 9.82 -2.22
N GLU A 65 -3.08 9.28 -1.23
CA GLU A 65 -1.63 9.25 -1.16
C GLU A 65 -1.13 7.82 -1.32
N VAL A 66 -0.06 7.68 -2.09
CA VAL A 66 0.55 6.38 -2.38
C VAL A 66 1.99 6.37 -1.90
N ALA A 67 2.37 5.31 -1.18
CA ALA A 67 3.75 4.97 -0.89
C ALA A 67 4.04 3.55 -1.37
N ILE A 68 5.29 3.28 -1.76
CA ILE A 68 5.74 1.96 -2.21
C ILE A 68 6.99 1.56 -1.45
N VAL A 69 6.93 0.39 -0.81
CA VAL A 69 8.10 -0.31 -0.28
C VAL A 69 8.30 -1.58 -1.11
N GLY A 70 9.41 -1.68 -1.81
CA GLY A 70 9.85 -2.90 -2.49
C GLY A 70 10.62 -3.82 -1.54
N PHE A 71 10.55 -5.13 -1.75
CA PHE A 71 11.35 -6.07 -0.97
C PHE A 71 11.96 -7.17 -1.84
N GLY A 72 13.27 -7.03 -2.02
CA GLY A 72 14.13 -7.89 -2.77
C GLY A 72 15.51 -7.33 -3.10
N PRO A 73 16.08 -6.31 -2.42
CA PRO A 73 16.12 -5.91 -0.98
C PRO A 73 14.99 -4.96 -0.55
N VAL A 74 14.84 -4.77 0.77
CA VAL A 74 13.87 -3.79 1.31
C VAL A 74 14.33 -2.39 0.98
N GLN A 75 13.45 -1.64 0.34
CA GLN A 75 13.70 -0.26 -0.05
C GLN A 75 12.40 0.54 -0.12
N VAL A 76 12.38 1.74 0.42
CA VAL A 76 11.33 2.72 0.14
C VAL A 76 11.55 3.24 -1.28
N LEU A 77 10.69 2.82 -2.20
CA LEU A 77 10.76 3.19 -3.62
C LEU A 77 10.01 4.49 -3.90
N SER A 78 9.01 4.78 -3.08
CA SER A 78 8.25 6.03 -3.09
C SER A 78 7.73 6.30 -1.69
N GLU A 79 8.03 7.46 -1.13
CA GLU A 79 7.36 7.95 0.08
C GLU A 79 5.92 8.35 -0.21
N PHE A 80 5.11 8.61 0.83
CA PHE A 80 3.73 9.06 0.64
C PHE A 80 3.67 10.40 -0.10
N GLN A 81 2.98 10.39 -1.22
CA GLN A 81 2.71 11.57 -2.02
C GLN A 81 1.32 11.45 -2.66
N THR A 82 0.65 12.58 -2.87
CA THR A 82 -0.63 12.62 -3.55
C THR A 82 -0.51 12.15 -5.00
N VAL A 83 -1.58 11.58 -5.54
CA VAL A 83 -1.55 10.95 -6.87
C VAL A 83 -1.19 11.94 -7.99
N ASP A 84 -1.55 13.20 -7.86
CA ASP A 84 -1.18 14.26 -8.82
C ASP A 84 0.34 14.49 -8.91
N THR A 85 1.10 14.17 -7.87
CA THR A 85 2.57 14.24 -7.86
C THR A 85 3.23 12.86 -7.96
N PHE A 86 2.47 11.77 -7.78
CA PHE A 86 2.98 10.42 -7.77
C PHE A 86 3.47 9.97 -9.15
N ASN A 87 4.75 9.68 -9.26
CA ASN A 87 5.35 9.07 -10.44
C ASN A 87 5.77 7.62 -10.11
N PRO A 88 5.06 6.59 -10.62
CA PRO A 88 5.36 5.21 -10.32
C PRO A 88 6.80 4.82 -10.65
N PRO A 89 7.57 4.27 -9.69
CA PRO A 89 8.89 3.74 -9.99
C PRO A 89 8.79 2.52 -10.90
N THR A 90 9.83 2.27 -11.68
CA THR A 90 9.97 1.00 -12.41
C THR A 90 10.63 -0.01 -11.49
N LEU A 91 9.89 -1.08 -11.15
CA LEU A 91 10.37 -2.16 -10.30
C LEU A 91 11.32 -3.07 -11.09
N ALA A 92 12.38 -3.53 -10.43
CA ALA A 92 13.33 -4.50 -10.95
C ALA A 92 13.47 -5.69 -9.99
N ALA A 93 13.45 -6.92 -10.51
CA ALA A 93 13.49 -8.13 -9.69
C ALA A 93 14.93 -8.51 -9.34
N THR A 94 15.20 -8.65 -8.03
CA THR A 94 16.50 -9.10 -7.50
C THR A 94 16.38 -9.64 -6.08
N GLY A 95 17.36 -10.43 -5.66
CA GLY A 95 17.50 -10.88 -4.27
C GLY A 95 16.43 -11.83 -3.75
N ASP A 96 16.33 -11.86 -2.43
CA ASP A 96 15.44 -12.73 -1.65
C ASP A 96 14.10 -12.03 -1.33
N THR A 97 13.30 -12.63 -0.43
CA THR A 97 11.96 -12.13 -0.05
C THR A 97 11.92 -11.72 1.44
N PRO A 98 12.58 -10.62 1.86
CA PRO A 98 12.59 -10.16 3.25
C PRO A 98 11.26 -9.48 3.63
N MET A 99 10.19 -10.27 3.65
CA MET A 99 8.80 -9.82 3.82
C MET A 99 8.57 -9.20 5.20
N GLY A 100 9.15 -9.80 6.26
CA GLY A 100 8.99 -9.30 7.63
C GLY A 100 9.59 -7.90 7.77
N ALA A 101 10.81 -7.70 7.28
CA ALA A 101 11.48 -6.41 7.31
C ALA A 101 10.73 -5.35 6.46
N ALA A 102 10.18 -5.75 5.31
CA ALA A 102 9.40 -4.85 4.47
C ALA A 102 8.10 -4.38 5.14
N VAL A 103 7.42 -5.29 5.84
CA VAL A 103 6.23 -4.94 6.62
C VAL A 103 6.59 -3.98 7.75
N GLU A 104 7.68 -4.23 8.47
CA GLU A 104 8.13 -3.34 9.55
C GLU A 104 8.49 -1.94 9.05
N GLU A 105 9.23 -1.87 7.93
CA GLU A 105 9.57 -0.59 7.27
C GLU A 105 8.31 0.16 6.83
N GLY A 106 7.37 -0.54 6.19
CA GLY A 106 6.11 0.06 5.75
C GLY A 106 5.24 0.58 6.89
N LEU A 107 5.18 -0.16 8.01
CA LEU A 107 4.46 0.29 9.20
C LEU A 107 5.12 1.52 9.83
N ALA A 108 6.44 1.59 9.86
CA ALA A 108 7.18 2.75 10.35
C ALA A 108 6.93 3.98 9.46
N LEU A 109 7.01 3.82 8.13
CA LEU A 109 6.72 4.87 7.15
C LEU A 109 5.28 5.40 7.31
N LEU A 110 4.31 4.50 7.44
CA LEU A 110 2.90 4.87 7.66
C LEU A 110 2.70 5.62 8.97
N ASP A 111 3.35 5.21 10.05
CA ASP A 111 3.21 5.87 11.34
C ASP A 111 3.82 7.28 11.32
N GLN A 112 4.97 7.47 10.69
CA GLN A 112 5.56 8.78 10.44
C GLN A 112 4.61 9.68 9.64
N ARG A 113 3.97 9.16 8.58
CA ARG A 113 3.01 9.93 7.78
C ARG A 113 1.79 10.34 8.60
N LYS A 114 1.23 9.45 9.41
CA LYS A 114 0.11 9.75 10.32
C LYS A 114 0.48 10.81 11.37
N GLN A 115 1.72 10.80 11.86
CA GLN A 115 2.21 11.86 12.77
C GLN A 115 2.26 13.21 12.06
N ALA A 116 2.72 13.25 10.80
CA ALA A 116 2.72 14.45 9.99
C ALA A 116 1.30 15.01 9.76
N TYR A 117 0.31 14.15 9.47
CA TYR A 117 -1.09 14.60 9.38
C TYR A 117 -1.57 15.24 10.66
N ARG A 118 -1.36 14.57 11.80
CA ARG A 118 -1.80 15.09 13.12
C ARG A 118 -1.13 16.42 13.46
N ALA A 119 0.18 16.55 13.20
CA ALA A 119 0.94 17.77 13.45
C ALA A 119 0.46 18.96 12.63
N ASN A 120 -0.12 18.71 11.44
CA ASN A 120 -0.62 19.74 10.52
C ASN A 120 -2.17 19.86 10.54
N GLY A 121 -2.87 19.16 11.43
CA GLY A 121 -4.34 19.22 11.53
C GLY A 121 -5.07 18.60 10.33
N ILE A 122 -4.43 17.71 9.57
CA ILE A 122 -5.01 17.06 8.41
C ILE A 122 -5.81 15.83 8.86
N ALA A 123 -7.08 15.79 8.53
CA ALA A 123 -7.90 14.60 8.69
C ALA A 123 -7.45 13.50 7.71
N PHE A 124 -7.58 12.24 8.11
CA PHE A 124 -7.24 11.12 7.22
C PHE A 124 -8.16 9.92 7.43
N TYR A 125 -8.44 9.23 6.35
CA TYR A 125 -9.17 7.97 6.34
C TYR A 125 -8.30 6.85 6.91
N ARG A 126 -8.94 5.74 7.33
CA ARG A 126 -8.18 4.55 7.71
C ARG A 126 -7.26 4.14 6.58
N PRO A 127 -5.93 4.08 6.81
CA PRO A 127 -4.97 3.69 5.79
C PRO A 127 -5.21 2.28 5.26
N TRP A 128 -4.86 2.05 4.01
CA TRP A 128 -4.85 0.74 3.39
C TRP A 128 -3.43 0.27 3.14
N ILE A 129 -3.15 -0.99 3.46
CA ILE A 129 -1.87 -1.65 3.21
C ILE A 129 -2.12 -2.86 2.33
N PHE A 130 -1.44 -2.93 1.19
CA PHE A 130 -1.44 -4.10 0.30
C PHE A 130 -0.07 -4.75 0.32
N LEU A 131 -0.01 -6.02 0.70
CA LEU A 131 1.17 -6.88 0.57
C LEU A 131 0.96 -7.79 -0.62
N ILE A 132 1.82 -7.68 -1.64
CA ILE A 132 1.72 -8.47 -2.89
C ILE A 132 3.01 -9.26 -3.05
N THR A 133 2.92 -10.60 -3.15
CA THR A 133 4.07 -11.51 -3.23
C THR A 133 3.73 -12.80 -4.00
N ASP A 134 4.72 -13.39 -4.66
CA ASP A 134 4.66 -14.72 -5.27
C ASP A 134 5.34 -15.81 -4.44
N GLY A 135 5.90 -15.46 -3.27
CA GLY A 135 6.72 -16.36 -2.47
C GLY A 135 6.32 -16.47 -1.01
N GLY A 136 7.25 -16.98 -0.23
CA GLY A 136 7.24 -16.96 1.23
C GLY A 136 8.42 -16.16 1.77
N PRO A 137 8.33 -15.65 3.01
CA PRO A 137 9.39 -14.86 3.61
C PRO A 137 10.69 -15.66 3.77
N THR A 138 11.81 -15.01 3.52
CA THR A 138 13.15 -15.52 3.76
C THR A 138 13.75 -15.01 5.09
N ASP A 139 13.02 -14.17 5.79
CA ASP A 139 13.42 -13.53 7.04
C ASP A 139 12.50 -13.88 8.22
N ALA A 140 12.77 -13.28 9.40
CA ALA A 140 11.97 -13.43 10.61
C ALA A 140 10.70 -12.56 10.54
N TRP A 141 9.61 -13.08 10.02
CA TRP A 141 8.36 -12.38 9.74
C TRP A 141 7.31 -12.41 10.86
N MET A 142 7.41 -13.33 11.84
CA MET A 142 6.33 -13.54 12.83
C MET A 142 6.00 -12.30 13.67
N ASN A 143 7.02 -11.51 14.04
CA ASN A 143 6.80 -10.27 14.79
C ASN A 143 6.06 -9.23 13.93
N ALA A 144 6.43 -9.10 12.65
CA ALA A 144 5.74 -8.23 11.70
C ALA A 144 4.27 -8.64 11.54
N ALA A 145 3.98 -9.93 11.39
CA ALA A 145 2.63 -10.46 11.32
C ALA A 145 1.81 -10.16 12.58
N ALA A 146 2.40 -10.30 13.77
CA ALA A 146 1.74 -9.95 15.03
C ALA A 146 1.42 -8.44 15.12
N LYS A 147 2.34 -7.57 14.68
CA LYS A 147 2.10 -6.12 14.60
C LYS A 147 0.95 -5.78 13.64
N VAL A 148 0.89 -6.44 12.49
CA VAL A 148 -0.19 -6.25 11.50
C VAL A 148 -1.54 -6.66 12.11
N LYS A 149 -1.66 -7.85 12.69
CA LYS A 149 -2.90 -8.31 13.35
C LYS A 149 -3.37 -7.36 14.43
N SER A 150 -2.45 -6.94 15.30
CA SER A 150 -2.77 -6.00 16.39
C SER A 150 -3.23 -4.63 15.85
N GLY A 151 -2.52 -4.09 14.87
CA GLY A 151 -2.85 -2.79 14.27
C GLY A 151 -4.18 -2.82 13.51
N GLU A 152 -4.48 -3.91 12.81
CA GLU A 152 -5.75 -4.07 12.10
C GLU A 152 -6.93 -4.25 13.08
N ALA A 153 -6.75 -5.06 14.12
CA ALA A 153 -7.75 -5.23 15.19
C ALA A 153 -8.05 -3.91 15.90
N ALA A 154 -7.03 -3.08 16.13
CA ALA A 154 -7.16 -1.74 16.69
C ALA A 154 -7.68 -0.70 15.67
N LYS A 155 -8.00 -1.11 14.43
CA LYS A 155 -8.48 -0.24 13.34
C LYS A 155 -7.49 0.86 12.92
N HIS A 156 -6.19 0.67 13.17
CA HIS A 156 -5.16 1.62 12.78
C HIS A 156 -4.96 1.69 11.27
N PHE A 157 -5.27 0.60 10.55
CA PHE A 157 -5.26 0.47 9.09
C PHE A 157 -6.12 -0.74 8.68
N SER A 158 -6.32 -0.93 7.38
CA SER A 158 -6.85 -2.16 6.78
C SER A 158 -5.71 -2.84 6.01
N PHE A 159 -5.52 -4.16 6.23
CA PHE A 159 -4.45 -4.93 5.62
C PHE A 159 -5.00 -5.96 4.63
N PHE A 160 -4.42 -6.02 3.45
CA PHE A 160 -4.78 -6.92 2.37
C PHE A 160 -3.54 -7.67 1.90
N ALA A 161 -3.49 -8.98 2.14
CA ALA A 161 -2.46 -9.84 1.57
C ALA A 161 -2.94 -10.40 0.24
N VAL A 162 -2.14 -10.25 -0.80
CA VAL A 162 -2.41 -10.76 -2.15
C VAL A 162 -1.28 -11.70 -2.56
N GLY A 163 -1.61 -12.98 -2.69
CA GLY A 163 -0.69 -13.99 -3.19
C GLY A 163 -0.79 -14.12 -4.70
N VAL A 164 0.33 -14.00 -5.38
CA VAL A 164 0.50 -14.37 -6.79
C VAL A 164 0.73 -15.88 -6.88
N GLU A 165 0.78 -16.45 -8.08
CA GLU A 165 1.07 -17.86 -8.26
C GLU A 165 2.40 -18.24 -7.59
N GLY A 166 2.41 -19.31 -6.78
CA GLY A 166 3.56 -19.73 -5.96
C GLY A 166 3.55 -19.21 -4.52
N ALA A 167 2.74 -18.20 -4.20
CA ALA A 167 2.71 -17.61 -2.86
C ALA A 167 2.32 -18.61 -1.76
N ARG A 168 2.96 -18.51 -0.61
CA ARG A 168 2.67 -19.28 0.61
C ARG A 168 1.44 -18.69 1.31
N MET A 169 0.24 -19.10 0.83
CA MET A 169 -1.04 -18.63 1.36
C MET A 169 -1.23 -18.97 2.84
N ASP A 170 -0.65 -20.08 3.31
CA ASP A 170 -0.62 -20.47 4.73
C ASP A 170 0.14 -19.45 5.62
N ILE A 171 1.20 -18.85 5.09
CA ILE A 171 1.94 -17.78 5.75
C ILE A 171 1.17 -16.46 5.65
N LEU A 172 0.65 -16.12 4.47
CA LEU A 172 -0.11 -14.88 4.28
C LEU A 172 -1.32 -14.79 5.21
N ARG A 173 -1.97 -15.90 5.57
CA ARG A 173 -3.02 -15.96 6.61
C ARG A 173 -2.54 -15.57 8.00
N GLN A 174 -1.24 -15.60 8.25
CA GLN A 174 -0.68 -15.17 9.54
C GLN A 174 -0.54 -13.67 9.67
N PHE A 175 -0.54 -12.95 8.54
CA PHE A 175 -0.66 -11.49 8.52
C PHE A 175 -2.14 -11.11 8.58
N GLY A 176 -2.52 -10.00 9.07
CA GLY A 176 -3.87 -9.48 9.04
C GLY A 176 -4.97 -10.33 9.71
N THR A 177 -6.19 -9.83 9.64
CA THR A 177 -7.41 -10.46 10.18
C THR A 177 -8.33 -10.97 9.06
N ARG A 178 -8.03 -10.64 7.80
CA ARG A 178 -8.76 -11.05 6.60
C ARG A 178 -8.11 -12.25 5.95
N GLU A 179 -8.91 -13.06 5.26
CA GLU A 179 -8.37 -14.10 4.37
C GLU A 179 -7.54 -13.44 3.26
N PRO A 180 -6.35 -13.99 2.97
CA PRO A 180 -5.54 -13.48 1.87
C PRO A 180 -6.21 -13.79 0.53
N LEU A 181 -6.08 -12.87 -0.40
CA LEU A 181 -6.61 -12.98 -1.76
C LEU A 181 -5.56 -13.64 -2.67
N LYS A 182 -5.97 -14.62 -3.48
CA LYS A 182 -5.11 -15.21 -4.50
C LYS A 182 -5.39 -14.53 -5.84
N LEU A 183 -4.38 -13.89 -6.42
CA LEU A 183 -4.47 -13.26 -7.73
C LEU A 183 -4.68 -14.33 -8.83
N LYS A 184 -5.69 -14.14 -9.67
CA LYS A 184 -5.96 -15.02 -10.82
C LYS A 184 -5.09 -14.59 -12.01
N GLU A 185 -4.33 -15.52 -12.60
CA GLU A 185 -3.68 -15.35 -13.90
C GLU A 185 -2.91 -14.03 -14.10
N LEU A 186 -2.20 -13.55 -13.10
CA LEU A 186 -1.48 -12.26 -13.13
C LEU A 186 -2.37 -11.03 -13.45
N ARG A 187 -3.65 -11.05 -13.09
CA ARG A 187 -4.60 -9.96 -13.34
C ARG A 187 -4.32 -8.71 -12.49
N PHE A 188 -3.08 -8.26 -12.47
CA PHE A 188 -2.66 -7.06 -11.74
C PHE A 188 -3.40 -5.81 -12.19
N ARG A 189 -3.65 -5.68 -13.52
CA ARG A 189 -4.44 -4.57 -14.03
C ARG A 189 -5.80 -4.48 -13.36
N ASP A 190 -6.51 -5.60 -13.25
CA ASP A 190 -7.85 -5.63 -12.67
C ASP A 190 -7.82 -5.40 -11.16
N LEU A 191 -6.79 -5.90 -10.46
CA LEU A 191 -6.54 -5.58 -9.06
C LEU A 191 -6.39 -4.06 -8.88
N PHE A 192 -5.56 -3.42 -9.67
CA PHE A 192 -5.27 -1.99 -9.53
C PHE A 192 -6.43 -1.11 -10.00
N VAL A 193 -7.21 -1.50 -11.00
CA VAL A 193 -8.47 -0.82 -11.36
C VAL A 193 -9.48 -0.95 -10.22
N TRP A 194 -9.61 -2.13 -9.61
CA TRP A 194 -10.48 -2.31 -8.44
C TRP A 194 -10.00 -1.44 -7.26
N LEU A 195 -8.70 -1.40 -7.00
CA LEU A 195 -8.12 -0.61 -5.93
C LEU A 195 -8.34 0.89 -6.15
N SER A 196 -8.13 1.41 -7.37
CA SER A 196 -8.37 2.82 -7.69
C SER A 196 -9.84 3.21 -7.53
N ASN A 197 -10.77 2.38 -8.01
CA ASN A 197 -12.21 2.61 -7.84
C ASN A 197 -12.63 2.61 -6.36
N SER A 198 -12.07 1.69 -5.57
CA SER A 198 -12.34 1.57 -4.15
C SER A 198 -11.81 2.79 -3.37
N LEU A 199 -10.57 3.19 -3.61
CA LEU A 199 -9.98 4.39 -3.00
C LEU A 199 -10.68 5.68 -3.47
N GLY A 200 -11.07 5.76 -4.74
CA GLY A 200 -11.87 6.86 -5.28
C GLY A 200 -13.21 6.99 -4.55
N SER A 201 -13.89 5.88 -4.30
CA SER A 201 -15.16 5.85 -3.54
C SER A 201 -14.94 6.28 -2.08
N VAL A 202 -13.92 5.73 -1.41
CA VAL A 202 -13.56 6.11 -0.03
C VAL A 202 -13.19 7.59 0.05
N SER A 203 -12.41 8.09 -0.88
CA SER A 203 -11.98 9.50 -0.87
C SER A 203 -13.14 10.51 -1.00
N LYS A 204 -14.28 10.09 -1.53
CA LYS A 204 -15.50 10.90 -1.67
C LYS A 204 -16.45 10.81 -0.47
N SER A 205 -16.28 9.81 0.39
CA SER A 205 -17.06 9.66 1.61
C SER A 205 -16.62 10.65 2.70
N LYS A 206 -17.27 10.61 3.84
CA LYS A 206 -16.77 11.30 5.04
C LYS A 206 -15.71 10.45 5.74
N VAL A 207 -14.76 11.09 6.41
CA VAL A 207 -13.80 10.39 7.27
C VAL A 207 -14.59 9.61 8.33
N ASP A 208 -14.19 8.36 8.57
CA ASP A 208 -14.87 7.38 9.46
C ASP A 208 -16.22 6.82 8.93
N GLU A 209 -16.65 7.18 7.73
CA GLU A 209 -17.80 6.55 7.09
C GLU A 209 -17.45 5.15 6.55
N THR A 210 -18.40 4.23 6.66
CA THR A 210 -18.25 2.89 6.06
C THR A 210 -18.68 2.93 4.60
N VAL A 211 -17.80 2.49 3.71
CA VAL A 211 -18.06 2.39 2.26
C VAL A 211 -18.10 0.93 1.87
N ASP A 212 -19.19 0.52 1.21
CA ASP A 212 -19.30 -0.82 0.64
C ASP A 212 -18.43 -0.94 -0.61
N LEU A 213 -17.56 -1.94 -0.61
CA LEU A 213 -16.64 -2.21 -1.71
C LEU A 213 -17.11 -3.41 -2.53
N VAL A 214 -16.84 -3.37 -3.82
CA VAL A 214 -17.08 -4.52 -4.70
C VAL A 214 -16.21 -5.70 -4.24
N ASN A 215 -16.82 -6.87 -4.03
CA ASN A 215 -16.09 -8.07 -3.63
C ASN A 215 -15.18 -8.56 -4.79
N PRO A 216 -13.83 -8.57 -4.62
CA PRO A 216 -12.91 -8.99 -5.67
C PRO A 216 -12.90 -10.50 -5.91
N ALA A 217 -13.45 -11.30 -4.99
CA ALA A 217 -13.49 -12.77 -5.06
C ALA A 217 -14.76 -13.32 -5.74
N THR A 218 -15.49 -12.49 -6.50
CA THR A 218 -16.59 -12.98 -7.35
C THR A 218 -16.05 -13.85 -8.50
N PRO A 219 -16.89 -14.68 -9.18
CA PRO A 219 -16.43 -15.48 -10.32
C PRO A 219 -15.74 -14.67 -11.41
N GLN A 220 -16.20 -13.44 -11.68
CA GLN A 220 -15.63 -12.49 -12.64
C GLN A 220 -14.52 -11.60 -12.02
N GLY A 221 -14.39 -11.62 -10.69
CA GLY A 221 -13.37 -10.85 -9.98
C GLY A 221 -11.95 -11.31 -10.26
N TRP A 222 -10.99 -10.48 -9.89
CA TRP A 222 -9.56 -10.73 -10.10
C TRP A 222 -8.93 -11.67 -9.06
N ALA A 223 -9.64 -11.96 -7.96
CA ALA A 223 -9.14 -12.78 -6.87
C ALA A 223 -9.98 -14.04 -6.62
N SER A 224 -9.37 -14.98 -5.90
CA SER A 224 -10.02 -16.07 -5.16
C SER A 224 -9.52 -16.10 -3.71
N VAL A 225 -10.25 -16.73 -2.82
CA VAL A 225 -9.87 -17.00 -1.42
C VAL A 225 -9.53 -18.47 -1.24
#